data_f29e1dfca0e993c4334061a6967fbcc5
#
_entry.id   f29e1dfca0e993c4334061a6967fbcc5
#
_cell.length_a   1.000
_cell.length_b   1.000
_cell.length_c   1.000
_cell.angle_alpha   90.00
_cell.angle_beta   90.00
_cell.angle_gamma   90.00
#
_symmetry.space_group_name_H-M   'P 1'
#
loop_
_entity.id
_entity.type
_entity.pdbx_description
1 polymer ?
#
loop_
_entity_poly.entity_id
_entity_poly.type
_entity_poly.pdbx_seq_one_letter_code
_entity_poly.pdbx_strand_id
1 'polypeptide(L)'
;MLKKFVSKEPVLKGWSGDKKYCLTDEQGNRFLLRVTPIEKYDEKMKEYELMHRVAELGVPMCATLEFGTCDKGVYSIQTWIDGEDAEAIVPNCPAAKQYTYGMDAGRFLRKIHSIPAPETQEDWEARFNRKIARKTALYEACPIKYENGQAEAFIDYINNNRSLLAGRPQTFQHGDYHIGN
;
A
#
# COMPACT_ATOMS: atom_id res chain seq x y z
N MET A 1 -20.51 -2.81 22.09
CA MET A 1 -19.90 -3.62 23.17
C MET A 1 -18.43 -3.75 22.83
N LEU A 2 -17.53 -3.19 23.64
CA LEU A 2 -16.09 -3.31 23.38
C LEU A 2 -15.70 -4.79 23.41
N LYS A 3 -15.11 -5.29 22.30
CA LYS A 3 -14.59 -6.67 22.25
C LYS A 3 -13.52 -6.84 23.32
N LYS A 4 -13.64 -7.87 24.12
CA LYS A 4 -12.62 -8.22 25.11
C LYS A 4 -11.58 -9.13 24.46
N PHE A 5 -10.34 -8.69 24.43
CA PHE A 5 -9.23 -9.47 23.89
C PHE A 5 -8.50 -10.19 25.02
N VAL A 6 -8.21 -11.46 24.82
CA VAL A 6 -7.51 -12.33 25.80
C VAL A 6 -6.03 -12.47 25.48
N SER A 7 -5.58 -12.21 24.24
CA SER A 7 -4.16 -12.15 23.90
C SER A 7 -3.82 -10.98 23.00
N LYS A 8 -2.55 -10.59 23.02
CA LYS A 8 -1.95 -9.55 22.18
C LYS A 8 -0.51 -9.92 21.89
N GLU A 9 -0.23 -10.33 20.65
CA GLU A 9 1.08 -10.78 20.21
C GLU A 9 1.65 -9.84 19.14
N PRO A 10 2.95 -9.45 19.20
CA PRO A 10 3.54 -8.56 18.23
C PRO A 10 3.65 -9.24 16.86
N VAL A 11 3.35 -8.49 15.78
CA VAL A 11 3.57 -8.89 14.39
C VAL A 11 4.77 -8.11 13.86
N LEU A 12 5.89 -8.78 13.66
CA LEU A 12 7.16 -8.16 13.28
C LEU A 12 7.32 -8.03 11.76
N LYS A 13 6.44 -8.65 10.96
CA LYS A 13 6.50 -8.66 9.50
C LYS A 13 6.00 -7.33 8.90
N GLY A 14 6.61 -6.92 7.75
CA GLY A 14 6.24 -5.76 6.95
C GLY A 14 6.96 -4.47 7.36
N TRP A 15 7.10 -3.56 6.39
CA TRP A 15 7.95 -2.37 6.44
C TRP A 15 7.22 -1.08 6.87
N SER A 16 5.90 -1.14 7.16
CA SER A 16 5.20 0.04 7.68
C SER A 16 5.77 0.42 9.05
N GLY A 17 5.95 1.68 9.34
CA GLY A 17 6.39 2.17 10.66
C GLY A 17 5.36 1.97 11.78
N ASP A 18 4.23 1.31 11.51
CA ASP A 18 3.18 1.03 12.48
C ASP A 18 3.59 -0.12 13.40
N LYS A 19 3.28 -0.02 14.69
CA LYS A 19 3.32 -1.17 15.60
C LYS A 19 2.10 -2.06 15.32
N LYS A 20 2.35 -3.32 15.02
CA LYS A 20 1.32 -4.30 14.64
C LYS A 20 1.21 -5.40 15.68
N TYR A 21 -0.02 -5.82 15.97
CA TYR A 21 -0.28 -6.90 16.92
C TYR A 21 -1.41 -7.79 16.39
N CYS A 22 -1.27 -9.10 16.61
CA CYS A 22 -2.38 -10.04 16.51
C CYS A 22 -3.12 -10.02 17.84
N LEU A 23 -4.41 -9.70 17.81
CA LEU A 23 -5.29 -9.80 18.98
C LEU A 23 -6.14 -11.05 18.83
N THR A 24 -6.42 -11.74 19.94
CA THR A 24 -7.38 -12.86 19.99
C THR A 24 -8.49 -12.53 20.98
N ASP A 25 -9.76 -12.75 20.61
CA ASP A 25 -10.89 -12.59 21.51
C ASP A 25 -11.19 -13.88 22.32
N GLU A 26 -12.16 -13.83 23.21
CA GLU A 26 -12.58 -14.97 24.06
C GLU A 26 -13.12 -16.16 23.25
N GLN A 27 -13.53 -15.94 21.99
CA GLN A 27 -14.02 -16.97 21.06
C GLN A 27 -12.92 -17.54 20.17
N GLY A 28 -11.68 -17.06 20.28
CA GLY A 28 -10.56 -17.48 19.45
C GLY A 28 -10.45 -16.76 18.11
N ASN A 29 -11.31 -15.77 17.83
CA ASN A 29 -11.19 -14.98 16.59
C ASN A 29 -9.97 -14.07 16.66
N ARG A 30 -9.27 -13.96 15.54
CA ARG A 30 -8.06 -13.13 15.41
C ARG A 30 -8.33 -11.81 14.70
N PHE A 31 -7.57 -10.78 15.09
CA PHE A 31 -7.67 -9.42 14.55
C PHE A 31 -6.28 -8.80 14.44
N LEU A 32 -6.11 -7.92 13.46
CA LEU A 32 -4.90 -7.11 13.33
C LEU A 32 -5.14 -5.74 13.97
N LEU A 33 -4.40 -5.44 15.04
CA LEU A 33 -4.30 -4.09 15.60
C LEU A 33 -3.08 -3.39 15.01
N ARG A 34 -3.27 -2.20 14.47
CA ARG A 34 -2.19 -1.29 14.07
C ARG A 34 -2.21 -0.06 14.96
N VAL A 35 -1.05 0.38 15.43
CA VAL A 35 -0.89 1.58 16.26
C VAL A 35 0.19 2.46 15.67
N THR A 36 -0.13 3.72 15.47
CA THR A 36 0.70 4.73 14.81
C THR A 36 0.76 6.00 15.68
N PRO A 37 1.84 6.79 15.67
CA PRO A 37 1.88 8.07 16.39
C PRO A 37 0.72 9.00 16.01
N ILE A 38 0.28 9.82 16.98
CA ILE A 38 -0.92 10.68 16.83
C ILE A 38 -0.81 11.70 15.70
N GLU A 39 0.41 12.14 15.38
CA GLU A 39 0.70 13.08 14.31
C GLU A 39 0.28 12.56 12.93
N LYS A 40 0.06 11.26 12.80
CA LYS A 40 -0.40 10.60 11.58
C LYS A 40 -1.93 10.38 11.52
N TYR A 41 -2.70 11.01 12.42
CA TYR A 41 -4.14 10.80 12.49
C TYR A 41 -4.84 11.02 11.15
N ASP A 42 -4.63 12.16 10.49
CA ASP A 42 -5.30 12.51 9.23
C ASP A 42 -4.90 11.59 8.07
N GLU A 43 -3.63 11.15 8.04
CA GLU A 43 -3.14 10.18 7.06
C GLU A 43 -3.85 8.83 7.26
N LYS A 44 -3.93 8.36 8.51
CA LYS A 44 -4.54 7.06 8.85
C LYS A 44 -6.06 7.06 8.75
N MET A 45 -6.71 8.19 8.96
CA MET A 45 -8.16 8.33 8.72
C MET A 45 -8.46 8.19 7.22
N LYS A 46 -7.69 8.85 6.35
CA LYS A 46 -7.83 8.72 4.89
C LYS A 46 -7.56 7.28 4.42
N GLU A 47 -6.55 6.62 4.98
CA GLU A 47 -6.26 5.20 4.71
C GLU A 47 -7.46 4.32 5.08
N TYR A 48 -8.03 4.54 6.27
CA TYR A 48 -9.19 3.80 6.77
C TYR A 48 -10.43 3.99 5.87
N GLU A 49 -10.76 5.21 5.50
CA GLU A 49 -11.87 5.51 4.58
C GLU A 49 -11.67 4.88 3.20
N LEU A 50 -10.43 4.91 2.69
CA LEU A 50 -10.08 4.33 1.41
C LEU A 50 -10.19 2.80 1.42
N MET A 51 -9.81 2.14 2.52
CA MET A 51 -10.00 0.70 2.69
C MET A 51 -11.48 0.31 2.63
N HIS A 52 -12.38 1.10 3.22
CA HIS A 52 -13.83 0.89 3.09
C HIS A 52 -14.30 0.97 1.63
N ARG A 53 -13.87 2.00 0.91
CA ARG A 53 -14.21 2.16 -0.52
C ARG A 53 -13.71 0.99 -1.37
N VAL A 54 -12.51 0.47 -1.10
CA VAL A 54 -11.97 -0.70 -1.81
C VAL A 54 -12.78 -1.96 -1.47
N ALA A 55 -13.17 -2.14 -0.21
CA ALA A 55 -13.98 -3.27 0.22
C ALA A 55 -15.38 -3.27 -0.43
N GLU A 56 -16.02 -2.11 -0.58
CA GLU A 56 -17.31 -1.93 -1.27
C GLU A 56 -17.26 -2.37 -2.75
N LEU A 57 -16.09 -2.33 -3.39
CA LEU A 57 -15.90 -2.86 -4.74
C LEU A 57 -15.83 -4.39 -4.80
N GLY A 58 -15.95 -5.07 -3.65
CA GLY A 58 -15.84 -6.52 -3.56
C GLY A 58 -14.41 -7.03 -3.84
N VAL A 59 -13.40 -6.28 -3.42
CA VAL A 59 -12.01 -6.75 -3.39
C VAL A 59 -11.81 -7.57 -2.12
N PRO A 60 -11.36 -8.84 -2.21
CA PRO A 60 -11.06 -9.65 -1.03
C PRO A 60 -9.91 -9.03 -0.24
N MET A 61 -10.18 -8.56 0.96
CA MET A 61 -9.19 -7.94 1.84
C MET A 61 -9.63 -8.04 3.30
N CYS A 62 -8.76 -7.68 4.23
CA CYS A 62 -9.14 -7.53 5.62
C CYS A 62 -10.21 -6.42 5.75
N ALA A 63 -11.27 -6.71 6.50
CA ALA A 63 -12.30 -5.71 6.81
C ALA A 63 -11.80 -4.78 7.92
N THR A 64 -12.00 -3.49 7.74
CA THR A 64 -11.79 -2.49 8.80
C THR A 64 -12.95 -2.53 9.78
N LEU A 65 -12.67 -2.72 11.07
CA LEU A 65 -13.69 -2.88 12.11
C LEU A 65 -13.80 -1.67 13.02
N GLU A 66 -12.68 -1.06 13.35
CA GLU A 66 -12.61 0.05 14.28
C GLU A 66 -11.45 0.97 13.96
N PHE A 67 -11.65 2.27 14.14
CA PHE A 67 -10.62 3.30 14.06
C PHE A 67 -10.81 4.28 15.22
N GLY A 68 -9.72 4.71 15.86
CA GLY A 68 -9.80 5.63 16.97
C GLY A 68 -8.45 6.07 17.50
N THR A 69 -8.48 6.74 18.65
CA THR A 69 -7.29 7.21 19.36
C THR A 69 -7.15 6.52 20.71
N CYS A 70 -5.92 6.38 21.17
CA CYS A 70 -5.58 5.87 22.49
C CYS A 70 -4.33 6.61 23.01
N ASP A 71 -3.92 6.34 24.26
CA ASP A 71 -2.73 6.97 24.88
C ASP A 71 -1.44 6.79 24.08
N LYS A 72 -1.41 5.79 23.18
CA LYS A 72 -0.23 5.47 22.35
C LYS A 72 -0.32 6.03 20.92
N GLY A 73 -1.36 6.77 20.59
CA GLY A 73 -1.59 7.38 19.30
C GLY A 73 -2.90 6.99 18.62
N VAL A 74 -2.88 6.83 17.31
CA VAL A 74 -4.00 6.39 16.47
C VAL A 74 -3.97 4.87 16.34
N TYR A 75 -5.12 4.22 16.39
CA TYR A 75 -5.21 2.79 16.14
C TYR A 75 -6.27 2.44 15.10
N SER A 76 -6.07 1.31 14.45
CA SER A 76 -7.10 0.62 13.67
C SER A 76 -7.13 -0.86 14.01
N ILE A 77 -8.35 -1.44 14.02
CA ILE A 77 -8.57 -2.87 14.17
C ILE A 77 -9.18 -3.40 12.88
N GLN A 78 -8.61 -4.47 12.36
CA GLN A 78 -9.00 -5.13 11.12
C GLN A 78 -9.20 -6.62 11.38
N THR A 79 -9.98 -7.29 10.52
CA THR A 79 -10.03 -8.76 10.55
C THR A 79 -8.66 -9.34 10.22
N TRP A 80 -8.33 -10.43 10.89
CA TRP A 80 -7.15 -11.23 10.53
C TRP A 80 -7.44 -12.08 9.30
N ILE A 81 -6.48 -12.18 8.38
CA ILE A 81 -6.56 -13.10 7.25
C ILE A 81 -5.70 -14.31 7.58
N ASP A 82 -6.33 -15.49 7.65
CA ASP A 82 -5.63 -16.75 7.76
C ASP A 82 -5.13 -17.18 6.39
N GLY A 83 -3.85 -17.38 6.26
CA GLY A 83 -3.23 -17.73 4.99
C GLY A 83 -1.72 -17.86 5.10
N GLU A 84 -1.11 -18.12 3.98
CA GLU A 84 0.33 -18.23 3.80
C GLU A 84 0.82 -17.14 2.84
N ASP A 85 2.11 -16.84 2.90
CA ASP A 85 2.71 -15.84 2.02
C ASP A 85 2.64 -16.29 0.56
N ALA A 86 2.07 -15.44 -0.28
CA ALA A 86 1.94 -15.73 -1.72
C ALA A 86 3.32 -15.92 -2.38
N GLU A 87 4.34 -15.20 -1.93
CA GLU A 87 5.72 -15.35 -2.41
C GLU A 87 6.28 -16.76 -2.17
N ALA A 88 5.92 -17.39 -1.05
CA ALA A 88 6.36 -18.75 -0.74
C ALA A 88 5.53 -19.83 -1.45
N ILE A 89 4.23 -19.60 -1.63
CA ILE A 89 3.29 -20.64 -2.09
C ILE A 89 3.08 -20.61 -3.60
N VAL A 90 2.91 -19.43 -4.20
CA VAL A 90 2.54 -19.30 -5.62
C VAL A 90 3.57 -19.95 -6.56
N PRO A 91 4.90 -19.80 -6.38
CA PRO A 91 5.88 -20.46 -7.25
C PRO A 91 5.77 -21.99 -7.28
N ASN A 92 5.23 -22.59 -6.21
CA ASN A 92 5.09 -24.04 -6.07
C ASN A 92 3.73 -24.55 -6.60
N CYS A 93 2.82 -23.67 -7.03
CA CYS A 93 1.55 -24.05 -7.60
C CYS A 93 1.70 -24.50 -9.07
N PRO A 94 0.81 -25.36 -9.59
CA PRO A 94 0.73 -25.63 -11.02
C PRO A 94 0.58 -24.34 -11.85
N ALA A 95 1.18 -24.28 -13.04
CA ALA A 95 1.20 -23.09 -13.91
C ALA A 95 -0.23 -22.52 -14.17
N ALA A 96 -1.22 -23.39 -14.38
CA ALA A 96 -2.61 -22.97 -14.56
C ALA A 96 -3.15 -22.22 -13.34
N LYS A 97 -2.77 -22.63 -12.12
CA LYS A 97 -3.19 -21.97 -10.88
C LYS A 97 -2.47 -20.63 -10.70
N GLN A 98 -1.16 -20.56 -11.01
CA GLN A 98 -0.41 -19.31 -11.02
C GLN A 98 -1.03 -18.30 -11.99
N TYR A 99 -1.40 -18.74 -13.21
CA TYR A 99 -2.09 -17.91 -14.18
C TYR A 99 -3.44 -17.38 -13.65
N THR A 100 -4.25 -18.24 -13.02
CA THR A 100 -5.52 -17.84 -12.42
C THR A 100 -5.33 -16.77 -11.33
N TYR A 101 -4.36 -16.95 -10.44
CA TYR A 101 -4.05 -15.95 -9.42
C TYR A 101 -3.63 -14.62 -10.04
N GLY A 102 -2.81 -14.64 -11.09
CA GLY A 102 -2.42 -13.42 -11.82
C GLY A 102 -3.62 -12.72 -12.46
N MET A 103 -4.54 -13.48 -13.06
CA MET A 103 -5.77 -12.93 -13.64
C MET A 103 -6.67 -12.30 -12.58
N ASP A 104 -6.84 -12.94 -11.43
CA ASP A 104 -7.67 -12.42 -10.35
C ASP A 104 -7.02 -11.18 -9.70
N ALA A 105 -5.71 -11.21 -9.49
CA ALA A 105 -4.95 -10.06 -9.03
C ALA A 105 -5.15 -8.86 -9.98
N GLY A 106 -5.05 -9.06 -11.30
CA GLY A 106 -5.32 -8.01 -12.29
C GLY A 106 -6.75 -7.48 -12.25
N ARG A 107 -7.74 -8.35 -12.05
CA ARG A 107 -9.15 -7.95 -11.88
C ARG A 107 -9.35 -7.09 -10.63
N PHE A 108 -8.74 -7.45 -9.50
CA PHE A 108 -8.82 -6.67 -8.27
C PHE A 108 -8.09 -5.32 -8.40
N LEU A 109 -6.93 -5.30 -9.01
CA LEU A 109 -6.20 -4.07 -9.28
C LEU A 109 -7.02 -3.11 -10.17
N ARG A 110 -7.70 -3.63 -11.19
CA ARG A 110 -8.62 -2.84 -12.03
C ARG A 110 -9.76 -2.22 -11.22
N LYS A 111 -10.34 -2.95 -10.26
CA LYS A 111 -11.35 -2.42 -9.34
C LYS A 111 -10.78 -1.30 -8.48
N ILE A 112 -9.60 -1.49 -7.89
CA ILE A 112 -8.91 -0.47 -7.09
C ILE A 112 -8.69 0.80 -7.92
N HIS A 113 -8.23 0.66 -9.16
CA HIS A 113 -7.98 1.77 -10.08
C HIS A 113 -9.27 2.43 -10.61
N SER A 114 -10.46 1.92 -10.32
CA SER A 114 -11.72 2.61 -10.63
C SER A 114 -12.08 3.69 -9.62
N ILE A 115 -11.39 3.78 -8.48
CA ILE A 115 -11.59 4.85 -7.50
C ILE A 115 -10.91 6.12 -8.02
N PRO A 116 -11.65 7.19 -8.35
CA PRO A 116 -11.05 8.43 -8.82
C PRO A 116 -10.25 9.12 -7.71
N ALA A 117 -9.19 9.81 -8.09
CA ALA A 117 -8.50 10.72 -7.19
C ALA A 117 -9.43 11.85 -6.74
N PRO A 118 -9.26 12.41 -5.53
CA PRO A 118 -9.98 13.60 -5.10
C PRO A 118 -9.74 14.78 -6.07
N GLU A 119 -10.72 15.64 -6.27
CA GLU A 119 -10.57 16.85 -7.10
C GLU A 119 -9.43 17.77 -6.61
N THR A 120 -9.15 17.72 -5.32
CA THR A 120 -8.03 18.46 -4.69
C THR A 120 -6.66 17.83 -4.94
N GLN A 121 -6.60 16.66 -5.60
CA GLN A 121 -5.35 16.01 -5.90
C GLN A 121 -4.57 16.82 -6.93
N GLU A 122 -3.33 17.15 -6.61
CA GLU A 122 -2.44 17.81 -7.54
C GLU A 122 -2.31 17.00 -8.84
N ASP A 123 -2.25 17.71 -9.98
CA ASP A 123 -2.06 17.09 -11.29
C ASP A 123 -0.84 16.16 -11.33
N TRP A 124 -1.02 15.00 -11.96
CA TRP A 124 0.00 13.96 -12.04
C TRP A 124 1.28 14.45 -12.73
N GLU A 125 1.16 15.19 -13.83
CA GLU A 125 2.30 15.71 -14.57
C GLU A 125 3.12 16.67 -13.68
N ALA A 126 2.47 17.62 -13.04
CA ALA A 126 3.12 18.57 -12.13
C ALA A 126 3.83 17.87 -10.98
N ARG A 127 3.13 16.95 -10.29
CA ARG A 127 3.65 16.18 -9.18
C ARG A 127 4.85 15.31 -9.57
N PHE A 128 4.74 14.61 -10.71
CA PHE A 128 5.77 13.71 -11.16
C PHE A 128 7.02 14.44 -11.68
N ASN A 129 6.84 15.56 -12.40
CA ASN A 129 7.93 16.42 -12.82
C ASN A 129 8.73 16.96 -11.61
N ARG A 130 8.06 17.39 -10.55
CA ARG A 130 8.71 17.81 -9.31
C ARG A 130 9.47 16.66 -8.64
N LYS A 131 8.89 15.46 -8.62
CA LYS A 131 9.56 14.25 -8.10
C LYS A 131 10.82 13.92 -8.89
N ILE A 132 10.77 13.98 -10.22
CA ILE A 132 11.92 13.75 -11.11
C ILE A 132 13.01 14.77 -10.81
N ALA A 133 12.69 16.07 -10.84
CA ALA A 133 13.67 17.14 -10.58
C ALA A 133 14.38 16.93 -9.24
N ARG A 134 13.62 16.65 -8.17
CA ARG A 134 14.19 16.37 -6.85
C ARG A 134 15.11 15.14 -6.85
N LYS A 135 14.72 14.05 -7.50
CA LYS A 135 15.52 12.82 -7.54
C LYS A 135 16.79 13.00 -8.37
N THR A 136 16.70 13.72 -9.50
CA THR A 136 17.87 14.06 -10.32
C THR A 136 18.87 14.91 -9.53
N ALA A 137 18.41 15.96 -8.85
CA ALA A 137 19.28 16.81 -8.03
C ALA A 137 19.96 16.00 -6.89
N LEU A 138 19.22 15.07 -6.25
CA LEU A 138 19.82 14.20 -5.24
C LEU A 138 20.89 13.26 -5.82
N TYR A 139 20.69 12.76 -7.02
CA TYR A 139 21.70 11.95 -7.71
C TYR A 139 22.92 12.80 -8.08
N GLU A 140 22.71 14.01 -8.61
CA GLU A 140 23.79 14.93 -8.96
C GLU A 140 24.65 15.31 -7.75
N ALA A 141 24.04 15.48 -6.58
CA ALA A 141 24.72 15.78 -5.32
C ALA A 141 25.37 14.53 -4.67
N CYS A 142 25.00 13.32 -5.07
CA CYS A 142 25.54 12.09 -4.50
C CYS A 142 27.01 11.88 -4.92
N PRO A 143 27.93 11.61 -3.98
CA PRO A 143 29.33 11.33 -4.32
C PRO A 143 29.52 9.96 -5.03
N ILE A 144 28.56 9.03 -4.85
CA ILE A 144 28.58 7.72 -5.50
C ILE A 144 27.81 7.83 -6.81
N LYS A 145 28.48 7.53 -7.92
CA LYS A 145 27.91 7.56 -9.27
C LYS A 145 27.87 6.16 -9.87
N TYR A 146 26.92 5.92 -10.75
CA TYR A 146 26.96 4.75 -11.61
C TYR A 146 28.08 4.91 -12.63
N GLU A 147 28.78 3.82 -12.89
CA GLU A 147 29.81 3.77 -13.93
C GLU A 147 29.17 3.81 -15.33
N ASN A 148 29.98 4.25 -16.31
CA ASN A 148 29.63 4.21 -17.75
C ASN A 148 28.40 5.03 -18.21
N GLY A 149 28.04 6.12 -17.52
CA GLY A 149 26.98 7.03 -17.97
C GLY A 149 25.56 6.43 -17.97
N GLN A 150 25.33 5.34 -17.27
CA GLN A 150 24.02 4.67 -17.25
C GLN A 150 22.92 5.54 -16.63
N ALA A 151 23.24 6.30 -15.58
CA ALA A 151 22.24 7.15 -14.93
C ALA A 151 21.86 8.34 -15.82
N GLU A 152 22.80 8.92 -16.54
CA GLU A 152 22.60 9.98 -17.49
C GLU A 152 21.68 9.52 -18.62
N ALA A 153 21.89 8.32 -19.15
CA ALA A 153 21.01 7.74 -20.17
C ALA A 153 19.55 7.56 -19.68
N PHE A 154 19.34 7.16 -18.41
CA PHE A 154 18.00 7.11 -17.80
C PHE A 154 17.39 8.49 -17.61
N ILE A 155 18.17 9.49 -17.17
CA ILE A 155 17.70 10.87 -17.01
C ILE A 155 17.30 11.44 -18.37
N ASP A 156 18.12 11.24 -19.40
CA ASP A 156 17.82 11.68 -20.76
C ASP A 156 16.57 11.00 -21.31
N TYR A 157 16.42 9.69 -21.11
CA TYR A 157 15.20 8.98 -21.51
C TYR A 157 13.96 9.58 -20.85
N ILE A 158 14.00 9.83 -19.54
CA ILE A 158 12.89 10.44 -18.80
C ILE A 158 12.59 11.83 -19.37
N ASN A 159 13.60 12.66 -19.60
CA ASN A 159 13.43 14.03 -20.12
C ASN A 159 12.82 14.03 -21.53
N ASN A 160 13.25 13.13 -22.39
CA ASN A 160 12.75 13.01 -23.76
C ASN A 160 11.31 12.47 -23.83
N ASN A 161 10.83 11.83 -22.76
CA ASN A 161 9.49 11.21 -22.72
C ASN A 161 8.52 11.91 -21.74
N ARG A 162 8.79 13.14 -21.30
CA ARG A 162 7.93 13.86 -20.36
C ARG A 162 6.51 14.08 -20.85
N SER A 163 6.30 14.18 -22.15
CA SER A 163 4.97 14.31 -22.75
C SER A 163 4.03 13.13 -22.42
N LEU A 164 4.58 11.97 -22.08
CA LEU A 164 3.80 10.81 -21.62
C LEU A 164 3.12 11.01 -20.26
N LEU A 165 3.46 12.07 -19.52
CA LEU A 165 2.84 12.40 -18.24
C LEU A 165 1.55 13.19 -18.39
N ALA A 166 1.37 13.88 -19.51
CA ALA A 166 0.24 14.77 -19.74
C ALA A 166 -1.10 14.02 -19.86
N GLY A 167 -2.16 14.61 -19.31
CA GLY A 167 -3.54 14.16 -19.49
C GLY A 167 -3.85 12.76 -18.95
N ARG A 168 -3.06 12.23 -18.04
CA ARG A 168 -3.30 10.90 -17.47
C ARG A 168 -4.46 10.92 -16.47
N PRO A 169 -5.40 9.95 -16.57
CA PRO A 169 -6.42 9.78 -15.55
C PRO A 169 -5.79 9.55 -14.19
N GLN A 170 -6.28 10.28 -13.18
CA GLN A 170 -5.79 10.12 -11.82
C GLN A 170 -6.77 9.27 -11.03
N THR A 171 -6.27 8.13 -10.54
CA THR A 171 -7.04 7.18 -9.76
C THR A 171 -6.23 6.73 -8.55
N PHE A 172 -6.89 6.12 -7.58
CA PHE A 172 -6.18 5.47 -6.49
C PHE A 172 -5.29 4.34 -7.03
N GLN A 173 -4.05 4.30 -6.55
CA GLN A 173 -3.04 3.32 -6.95
C GLN A 173 -2.57 2.58 -5.70
N HIS A 174 -2.48 1.24 -5.76
CA HIS A 174 -1.86 0.45 -4.69
C HIS A 174 -0.38 0.84 -4.51
N GLY A 175 0.30 1.08 -5.60
CA GLY A 175 1.68 1.60 -5.61
C GLY A 175 2.78 0.55 -5.43
N ASP A 176 2.45 -0.64 -4.91
CA ASP A 176 3.40 -1.73 -4.64
C ASP A 176 2.69 -3.10 -4.71
N TYR A 177 2.04 -3.38 -5.84
CA TYR A 177 1.18 -4.55 -6.03
C TYR A 177 1.97 -5.73 -6.61
N HIS A 178 2.48 -6.57 -5.71
CA HIS A 178 3.23 -7.78 -6.08
C HIS A 178 3.04 -8.90 -5.03
N ILE A 179 3.49 -10.12 -5.34
CA ILE A 179 3.27 -11.31 -4.51
C ILE A 179 3.99 -11.30 -3.15
N GLY A 180 4.97 -10.44 -2.96
CA GLY A 180 5.71 -10.30 -1.68
C GLY A 180 5.14 -9.24 -0.75
N ASN A 181 3.97 -8.63 -1.11
CA ASN A 181 3.37 -7.55 -0.33
C ASN A 181 1.97 -7.92 0.18
#